data_2f1a7575218e6729148752e360ebbfc2
#
_entry.id   2f1a7575218e6729148752e360ebbfc2
#
_cell.length_a   1.000
_cell.length_b   1.000
_cell.length_c   1.000
_cell.angle_alpha   90.00
_cell.angle_beta   90.00
_cell.angle_gamma   90.00
#
_symmetry.space_group_name_H-M   'P 1'
#
loop_
_entity.id
_entity.type
_entity.pdbx_description
1 polymer ?
#
loop_
_entity_poly.entity_id
_entity_poly.type
_entity_poly.pdbx_seq_one_letter_code
_entity_poly.pdbx_strand_id
1 'polypeptide(L)'
;MNEKAPIFIRDFLGIAILAFSLFTIVSLATYSPADPSTNTSFSGQTTVTNSGGLVGAYISDGLVQLFGSGALFFPLITLILGWAFVRGKEFNHWPLRLASGIFLLTGLCAFCAVQLDADPIFKNSAQAGGLTGEILGKFLVMWFSTVGATIFLATMMFVSLLAMTGKTVNSMLESAGKLVGTGVGKSLRLFNNLKTVCGEWIDTILEASKAA
;
A
#
# COMPACT_ATOMS: atom_id res chain seq x y z
N MET A 1 -32.32 4.43 -17.50
CA MET A 1 -32.51 5.37 -16.36
C MET A 1 -31.22 5.39 -15.54
N ASN A 2 -30.34 6.35 -15.78
CA ASN A 2 -29.12 6.55 -14.96
C ASN A 2 -29.48 7.60 -13.89
N GLU A 3 -30.07 7.16 -12.78
CA GLU A 3 -30.13 8.02 -11.60
C GLU A 3 -28.71 8.23 -11.08
N LYS A 4 -28.19 9.43 -11.33
CA LYS A 4 -26.94 9.86 -10.68
C LYS A 4 -27.22 9.92 -9.19
N ALA A 5 -26.54 9.10 -8.41
CA ALA A 5 -26.61 9.20 -6.96
C ALA A 5 -26.46 10.67 -6.54
N PRO A 6 -27.31 11.18 -5.62
CA PRO A 6 -27.24 12.55 -5.18
C PRO A 6 -25.83 12.88 -4.69
N ILE A 7 -25.33 14.06 -5.04
CA ILE A 7 -23.95 14.51 -4.76
C ILE A 7 -23.59 14.30 -3.28
N PHE A 8 -24.54 14.54 -2.38
CA PHE A 8 -24.37 14.34 -0.94
C PHE A 8 -24.03 12.89 -0.56
N ILE A 9 -24.72 11.90 -1.15
CA ILE A 9 -24.45 10.47 -0.84
C ILE A 9 -23.05 10.09 -1.30
N ARG A 10 -22.64 10.56 -2.46
CA ARG A 10 -21.30 10.30 -2.99
C ARG A 10 -20.21 10.88 -2.09
N ASP A 11 -20.35 12.14 -1.70
CA ASP A 11 -19.36 12.83 -0.87
C ASP A 11 -19.31 12.22 0.53
N PHE A 12 -20.47 11.86 1.10
CA PHE A 12 -20.57 11.16 2.36
C PHE A 12 -19.84 9.79 2.31
N LEU A 13 -20.09 8.98 1.28
CA LEU A 13 -19.42 7.70 1.08
C LEU A 13 -17.91 7.89 0.91
N GLY A 14 -17.50 8.88 0.15
CA GLY A 14 -16.09 9.19 -0.04
C GLY A 14 -15.37 9.52 1.28
N ILE A 15 -15.97 10.39 2.09
CA ILE A 15 -15.44 10.76 3.41
C ILE A 15 -15.41 9.55 4.35
N ALA A 16 -16.48 8.74 4.37
CA ALA A 16 -16.54 7.54 5.20
C ALA A 16 -15.44 6.53 4.82
N ILE A 17 -15.20 6.30 3.52
CA ILE A 17 -14.11 5.44 3.03
C ILE A 17 -12.75 6.00 3.41
N LEU A 18 -12.52 7.31 3.32
CA LEU A 18 -11.27 7.95 3.74
C LEU A 18 -11.03 7.79 5.23
N ALA A 19 -12.05 8.02 6.06
CA ALA A 19 -11.95 7.83 7.50
C ALA A 19 -11.65 6.37 7.86
N PHE A 20 -12.32 5.42 7.23
CA PHE A 20 -12.06 3.99 7.39
C PHE A 20 -10.64 3.60 6.96
N SER A 21 -10.15 4.17 5.86
CA SER A 21 -8.79 3.96 5.40
C SER A 21 -7.75 4.44 6.42
N LEU A 22 -7.92 5.65 6.97
CA LEU A 22 -7.04 6.18 8.01
C LEU A 22 -7.08 5.33 9.28
N PHE A 23 -8.27 4.91 9.70
CA PHE A 23 -8.42 4.00 10.84
C PHE A 23 -7.67 2.68 10.61
N THR A 24 -7.79 2.10 9.42
CA THR A 24 -7.10 0.86 9.05
C THR A 24 -5.58 1.02 9.01
N ILE A 25 -5.07 2.17 8.54
CA ILE A 25 -3.63 2.50 8.59
C ILE A 25 -3.13 2.47 10.02
N VAL A 26 -3.81 3.17 10.94
CA VAL A 26 -3.42 3.21 12.36
C VAL A 26 -3.48 1.83 12.98
N SER A 27 -4.53 1.05 12.69
CA SER A 27 -4.71 -0.31 13.21
C SER A 27 -3.63 -1.27 12.73
N LEU A 28 -3.23 -1.21 11.45
CA LEU A 28 -2.15 -2.03 10.89
C LEU A 28 -0.76 -1.59 11.38
N ALA A 29 -0.53 -0.28 11.54
CA ALA A 29 0.72 0.25 12.05
C ALA A 29 0.99 -0.16 13.51
N THR A 30 -0.06 -0.40 14.28
CA THR A 30 0.00 -0.83 15.68
C THR A 30 -0.45 -2.28 15.87
N TYR A 31 -0.41 -3.09 14.82
CA TYR A 31 -0.76 -4.50 14.87
C TYR A 31 0.17 -5.28 15.82
N SER A 32 -0.42 -6.09 16.68
CA SER A 32 0.26 -7.04 17.55
C SER A 32 -0.41 -8.40 17.48
N PRO A 33 0.36 -9.47 17.19
CA PRO A 33 -0.20 -10.84 17.17
C PRO A 33 -0.66 -11.31 18.54
N ALA A 34 -0.26 -10.62 19.63
CA ALA A 34 -0.68 -10.92 21.00
C ALA A 34 -2.02 -10.32 21.38
N ASP A 35 -2.54 -9.34 20.59
CA ASP A 35 -3.83 -8.73 20.86
C ASP A 35 -4.97 -9.74 20.61
N PRO A 36 -6.10 -9.61 21.31
CA PRO A 36 -7.27 -10.45 21.09
C PRO A 36 -7.74 -10.36 19.63
N SER A 37 -7.94 -11.52 19.02
CA SER A 37 -8.39 -11.64 17.64
C SER A 37 -9.22 -12.91 17.45
N THR A 38 -9.63 -13.18 16.21
CA THR A 38 -10.35 -14.42 15.89
C THR A 38 -9.52 -15.69 16.12
N ASN A 39 -8.18 -15.58 16.04
CA ASN A 39 -7.24 -16.70 16.19
C ASN A 39 -6.56 -16.77 17.55
N THR A 40 -6.53 -15.68 18.30
CA THR A 40 -5.94 -15.65 19.65
C THR A 40 -7.04 -15.59 20.69
N SER A 41 -7.20 -16.69 21.43
CA SER A 41 -8.07 -16.72 22.62
C SER A 41 -7.53 -15.75 23.67
N PHE A 42 -8.43 -15.11 24.43
CA PHE A 42 -8.11 -14.30 25.60
C PHE A 42 -7.25 -15.10 26.60
N SER A 43 -5.95 -15.10 26.46
CA SER A 43 -5.05 -15.71 27.41
C SER A 43 -4.61 -14.69 28.47
N GLY A 44 -5.57 -14.18 29.25
CA GLY A 44 -5.27 -13.39 30.45
C GLY A 44 -4.73 -11.96 30.25
N GLN A 45 -4.52 -11.52 29.04
CA GLN A 45 -4.08 -10.15 28.76
C GLN A 45 -5.29 -9.20 28.75
N THR A 46 -5.36 -8.30 29.70
CA THR A 46 -6.50 -7.37 29.88
C THR A 46 -6.38 -6.09 29.05
N THR A 47 -5.23 -5.84 28.42
CA THR A 47 -4.96 -4.61 27.68
C THR A 47 -4.68 -4.88 26.21
N VAL A 48 -5.47 -4.26 25.32
CA VAL A 48 -5.25 -4.25 23.88
C VAL A 48 -4.17 -3.22 23.57
N THR A 49 -3.12 -3.61 22.83
CA THR A 49 -2.02 -2.71 22.46
C THR A 49 -2.29 -1.94 21.18
N ASN A 50 -3.22 -2.41 20.35
CA ASN A 50 -3.61 -1.75 19.11
C ASN A 50 -4.23 -0.38 19.36
N SER A 51 -3.72 0.67 18.70
CA SER A 51 -4.23 2.05 18.82
C SER A 51 -5.68 2.23 18.32
N GLY A 52 -6.15 1.33 17.46
CA GLY A 52 -7.56 1.24 17.06
C GLY A 52 -8.44 0.51 18.07
N GLY A 53 -7.89 0.14 19.25
CA GLY A 53 -8.59 -0.63 20.28
C GLY A 53 -8.92 -2.04 19.81
N LEU A 54 -9.91 -2.65 20.46
CA LEU A 54 -10.35 -4.01 20.13
C LEU A 54 -10.80 -4.15 18.66
N VAL A 55 -11.54 -3.17 18.15
CA VAL A 55 -11.98 -3.16 16.75
C VAL A 55 -10.80 -3.12 15.79
N GLY A 56 -9.79 -2.28 16.08
CA GLY A 56 -8.56 -2.19 15.30
C GLY A 56 -7.76 -3.50 15.32
N ALA A 57 -7.67 -4.17 16.47
CA ALA A 57 -7.01 -5.46 16.61
C ALA A 57 -7.66 -6.53 15.73
N TYR A 58 -8.99 -6.67 15.79
CA TYR A 58 -9.72 -7.62 14.96
C TYR A 58 -9.61 -7.33 13.45
N ILE A 59 -9.72 -6.06 13.05
CA ILE A 59 -9.61 -5.67 11.64
C ILE A 59 -8.19 -5.91 11.12
N SER A 60 -7.17 -5.48 11.87
CA SER A 60 -5.79 -5.66 11.44
C SER A 60 -5.40 -7.14 11.39
N ASP A 61 -5.80 -7.95 12.37
CA ASP A 61 -5.53 -9.38 12.35
C ASP A 61 -6.23 -10.09 11.19
N GLY A 62 -7.50 -9.80 10.94
CA GLY A 62 -8.22 -10.35 9.80
C GLY A 62 -7.58 -9.97 8.45
N LEU A 63 -7.14 -8.72 8.30
CA LEU A 63 -6.45 -8.27 7.08
C LEU A 63 -5.09 -8.95 6.92
N VAL A 64 -4.31 -9.09 7.99
CA VAL A 64 -3.00 -9.76 7.96
C VAL A 64 -3.16 -11.24 7.62
N GLN A 65 -4.14 -11.93 8.18
CA GLN A 65 -4.38 -13.34 7.88
C GLN A 65 -4.86 -13.56 6.44
N LEU A 66 -5.74 -12.69 5.94
CA LEU A 66 -6.27 -12.80 4.58
C LEU A 66 -5.25 -12.39 3.52
N PHE A 67 -4.48 -11.33 3.76
CA PHE A 67 -3.66 -10.67 2.76
C PHE A 67 -2.15 -10.67 3.06
N GLY A 68 -1.73 -11.09 4.25
CA GLY A 68 -0.33 -11.06 4.68
C GLY A 68 0.29 -9.67 4.55
N SER A 69 1.50 -9.58 4.00
CA SER A 69 2.17 -8.31 3.66
C SER A 69 1.34 -7.42 2.71
N GLY A 70 0.46 -8.03 1.91
CA GLY A 70 -0.50 -7.33 1.05
C GLY A 70 -1.52 -6.48 1.82
N ALA A 71 -1.75 -6.76 3.11
CA ALA A 71 -2.66 -6.00 3.97
C ALA A 71 -2.33 -4.50 4.01
N LEU A 72 -1.05 -4.12 3.88
CA LEU A 72 -0.62 -2.71 3.84
C LEU A 72 -1.15 -1.95 2.62
N PHE A 73 -1.42 -2.65 1.52
CA PHE A 73 -1.94 -2.03 0.30
C PHE A 73 -3.46 -1.83 0.36
N PHE A 74 -4.16 -2.56 1.23
CA PHE A 74 -5.60 -2.41 1.40
C PHE A 74 -6.02 -0.97 1.75
N PRO A 75 -5.46 -0.32 2.80
CA PRO A 75 -5.81 1.07 3.10
C PRO A 75 -5.35 2.05 2.02
N LEU A 76 -4.27 1.78 1.29
CA LEU A 76 -3.83 2.64 0.19
C LEU A 76 -4.83 2.58 -0.97
N ILE A 77 -5.32 1.40 -1.32
CA ILE A 77 -6.33 1.20 -2.36
C ILE A 77 -7.65 1.88 -1.96
N THR A 78 -8.11 1.68 -0.72
CA THR A 78 -9.35 2.31 -0.22
C THR A 78 -9.21 3.82 -0.14
N LEU A 79 -8.02 4.36 0.18
CA LEU A 79 -7.74 5.80 0.19
C LEU A 79 -7.84 6.39 -1.23
N ILE A 80 -7.27 5.72 -2.24
CA ILE A 80 -7.38 6.15 -3.64
C ILE A 80 -8.86 6.12 -4.10
N LEU A 81 -9.60 5.09 -3.73
CA LEU A 81 -11.02 4.97 -4.05
C LEU A 81 -11.84 6.07 -3.36
N GLY A 82 -11.68 6.27 -2.05
CA GLY A 82 -12.36 7.33 -1.30
C GLY A 82 -12.09 8.72 -1.88
N TRP A 83 -10.84 8.99 -2.22
CA TRP A 83 -10.45 10.25 -2.87
C TRP A 83 -11.09 10.43 -4.26
N ALA A 84 -11.22 9.35 -5.03
CA ALA A 84 -11.89 9.39 -6.33
C ALA A 84 -13.39 9.71 -6.18
N PHE A 85 -14.03 9.19 -5.11
CA PHE A 85 -15.43 9.52 -4.77
C PHE A 85 -15.59 10.99 -4.43
N VAL A 86 -14.77 11.54 -3.53
CA VAL A 86 -14.83 12.95 -3.12
C VAL A 86 -14.58 13.89 -4.30
N ARG A 87 -13.64 13.56 -5.18
CA ARG A 87 -13.36 14.39 -6.37
C ARG A 87 -14.45 14.37 -7.44
N GLY A 88 -15.49 13.58 -7.29
CA GLY A 88 -16.60 13.53 -8.25
C GLY A 88 -16.22 13.04 -9.64
N LYS A 89 -15.06 12.36 -9.78
CA LYS A 89 -14.70 11.74 -11.05
C LYS A 89 -15.75 10.71 -11.41
N GLU A 90 -16.31 10.85 -12.58
CA GLU A 90 -17.45 10.16 -13.14
C GLU A 90 -17.81 8.82 -12.48
N PHE A 91 -18.95 8.80 -11.81
CA PHE A 91 -19.51 7.64 -11.11
C PHE A 91 -19.86 6.47 -12.06
N ASN A 92 -19.74 6.73 -13.38
CA ASN A 92 -20.18 5.80 -14.41
C ASN A 92 -19.37 4.49 -14.46
N HIS A 93 -18.15 4.47 -13.91
CA HIS A 93 -17.28 3.27 -13.92
C HIS A 93 -16.84 2.82 -12.52
N TRP A 94 -17.59 3.17 -11.48
CA TRP A 94 -17.24 2.78 -10.10
C TRP A 94 -17.13 1.26 -9.88
N PRO A 95 -17.98 0.40 -10.50
CA PRO A 95 -17.82 -1.04 -10.33
C PRO A 95 -16.52 -1.55 -10.92
N LEU A 96 -16.11 -1.01 -12.08
CA LEU A 96 -14.84 -1.36 -12.71
C LEU A 96 -13.65 -0.96 -11.83
N ARG A 97 -13.70 0.20 -11.18
CA ARG A 97 -12.65 0.66 -10.27
C ARG A 97 -12.56 -0.20 -9.02
N LEU A 98 -13.70 -0.58 -8.44
CA LEU A 98 -13.73 -1.50 -7.31
C LEU A 98 -13.18 -2.87 -7.69
N ALA A 99 -13.66 -3.44 -8.80
CA ALA A 99 -13.16 -4.72 -9.30
C ALA A 99 -11.64 -4.66 -9.54
N SER A 100 -11.16 -3.58 -10.18
CA SER A 100 -9.72 -3.38 -10.41
C SER A 100 -8.93 -3.26 -9.11
N GLY A 101 -9.46 -2.60 -8.08
CA GLY A 101 -8.85 -2.55 -6.75
C GLY A 101 -8.74 -3.92 -6.10
N ILE A 102 -9.78 -4.74 -6.21
CA ILE A 102 -9.78 -6.13 -5.72
C ILE A 102 -8.74 -6.96 -6.48
N PHE A 103 -8.73 -6.89 -7.82
CA PHE A 103 -7.75 -7.60 -8.64
C PHE A 103 -6.31 -7.15 -8.35
N LEU A 104 -6.10 -5.85 -8.09
CA LEU A 104 -4.79 -5.33 -7.71
C LEU A 104 -4.35 -5.90 -6.35
N LEU A 105 -5.23 -5.89 -5.34
CA LEU A 105 -4.92 -6.42 -4.02
C LEU A 105 -4.63 -7.93 -4.05
N THR A 106 -5.50 -8.71 -4.68
CA THR A 106 -5.32 -10.16 -4.80
C THR A 106 -4.08 -10.53 -5.60
N GLY A 107 -3.78 -9.76 -6.66
CA GLY A 107 -2.54 -9.90 -7.44
C GLY A 107 -1.29 -9.61 -6.61
N LEU A 108 -1.30 -8.55 -5.78
CA LEU A 108 -0.22 -8.24 -4.86
C LEU A 108 -0.01 -9.35 -3.82
N CYS A 109 -1.09 -9.87 -3.23
CA CYS A 109 -1.01 -10.98 -2.29
C CYS A 109 -0.40 -12.24 -2.93
N ALA A 110 -0.88 -12.60 -4.13
CA ALA A 110 -0.34 -13.75 -4.87
C ALA A 110 1.12 -13.52 -5.26
N PHE A 111 1.51 -12.32 -5.64
CA PHE A 111 2.89 -11.97 -5.95
C PHE A 111 3.78 -12.10 -4.71
N CYS A 112 3.36 -11.60 -3.55
CA CYS A 112 4.09 -11.78 -2.29
C CYS A 112 4.22 -13.26 -1.93
N ALA A 113 3.17 -14.07 -2.09
CA ALA A 113 3.21 -15.50 -1.80
C ALA A 113 4.14 -16.28 -2.73
N VAL A 114 4.30 -15.86 -3.99
CA VAL A 114 5.20 -16.51 -4.97
C VAL A 114 6.67 -16.10 -4.75
N GLN A 115 6.93 -14.88 -4.27
CA GLN A 115 8.29 -14.33 -4.17
C GLN A 115 8.88 -14.40 -2.76
N LEU A 116 8.07 -14.52 -1.73
CA LEU A 116 8.49 -14.48 -0.34
C LEU A 116 8.06 -15.77 0.37
N ASP A 117 9.01 -16.46 1.00
CA ASP A 117 8.73 -17.69 1.76
C ASP A 117 7.99 -17.41 3.08
N ALA A 118 8.23 -16.24 3.68
CA ALA A 118 7.66 -15.85 4.97
C ALA A 118 7.28 -14.36 4.97
N ASP A 119 6.38 -13.96 5.88
CA ASP A 119 5.99 -12.56 6.04
C ASP A 119 7.05 -11.77 6.82
N PRO A 120 7.84 -10.88 6.16
CA PRO A 120 8.87 -10.12 6.83
C PRO A 120 8.32 -8.95 7.66
N ILE A 121 7.07 -8.53 7.40
CA ILE A 121 6.49 -7.29 7.95
C ILE A 121 5.77 -7.57 9.27
N PHE A 122 4.94 -8.61 9.30
CA PHE A 122 4.10 -8.93 10.46
C PHE A 122 4.67 -10.06 11.32
N LYS A 123 6.00 -10.13 11.46
CA LYS A 123 6.71 -11.06 12.36
C LYS A 123 6.37 -12.54 12.13
N ASN A 124 6.14 -12.91 10.87
CA ASN A 124 5.72 -14.26 10.48
C ASN A 124 4.38 -14.70 11.11
N SER A 125 3.52 -13.76 11.47
CA SER A 125 2.19 -14.07 12.02
C SER A 125 1.26 -14.68 10.99
N ALA A 126 1.55 -14.47 9.69
CA ALA A 126 0.85 -15.04 8.55
C ALA A 126 1.86 -15.39 7.45
N GLN A 127 1.39 -16.07 6.41
CA GLN A 127 2.18 -16.25 5.19
C GLN A 127 2.30 -14.92 4.43
N ALA A 128 3.39 -14.73 3.66
CA ALA A 128 3.70 -13.45 3.02
C ALA A 128 2.55 -12.87 2.18
N GLY A 129 1.78 -13.70 1.50
CA GLY A 129 0.59 -13.31 0.74
C GLY A 129 -0.74 -13.52 1.48
N GLY A 130 -0.72 -13.96 2.74
CA GLY A 130 -1.89 -14.40 3.48
C GLY A 130 -2.59 -15.59 2.79
N LEU A 131 -3.77 -15.93 3.29
CA LEU A 131 -4.58 -17.03 2.74
C LEU A 131 -4.91 -16.81 1.24
N THR A 132 -5.25 -15.58 0.88
CA THR A 132 -5.61 -15.24 -0.52
C THR A 132 -4.42 -15.42 -1.45
N GLY A 133 -3.25 -14.92 -1.06
CA GLY A 133 -2.03 -15.03 -1.86
C GLY A 133 -1.54 -16.47 -1.98
N GLU A 134 -1.64 -17.25 -0.90
CA GLU A 134 -1.24 -18.65 -0.90
C GLU A 134 -2.07 -19.49 -1.89
N ILE A 135 -3.39 -19.35 -1.84
CA ILE A 135 -4.30 -20.09 -2.73
C ILE A 135 -4.03 -19.72 -4.20
N LEU A 136 -4.02 -18.41 -4.51
CA LEU A 136 -3.84 -17.94 -5.88
C LEU A 136 -2.41 -18.17 -6.38
N GLY A 137 -1.40 -17.96 -5.53
CA GLY A 137 0.00 -18.17 -5.88
C GLY A 137 0.28 -19.64 -6.21
N LYS A 138 -0.14 -20.57 -5.34
CA LYS A 138 0.00 -22.00 -5.59
C LYS A 138 -0.72 -22.44 -6.88
N PHE A 139 -1.94 -21.94 -7.08
CA PHE A 139 -2.69 -22.24 -8.31
C PHE A 139 -1.94 -21.77 -9.55
N LEU A 140 -1.46 -20.52 -9.57
CA LEU A 140 -0.75 -19.97 -10.73
C LEU A 140 0.59 -20.67 -10.97
N VAL A 141 1.36 -20.96 -9.93
CA VAL A 141 2.65 -21.66 -10.06
C VAL A 141 2.45 -23.08 -10.60
N MET A 142 1.38 -23.76 -10.22
CA MET A 142 1.05 -25.08 -10.73
C MET A 142 0.82 -25.08 -12.25
N TRP A 143 0.20 -24.03 -12.81
CA TRP A 143 -0.12 -23.94 -14.24
C TRP A 143 0.95 -23.25 -15.08
N PHE A 144 1.63 -22.24 -14.53
CA PHE A 144 2.54 -21.37 -15.30
C PHE A 144 4.01 -21.47 -14.85
N SER A 145 4.33 -22.32 -13.86
CA SER A 145 5.62 -22.28 -13.15
C SER A 145 5.86 -20.91 -12.48
N THR A 146 6.89 -20.78 -11.66
CA THR A 146 7.18 -19.54 -10.90
C THR A 146 7.39 -18.32 -11.80
N VAL A 147 8.18 -18.50 -12.89
CA VAL A 147 8.49 -17.39 -13.82
C VAL A 147 7.23 -16.93 -14.55
N GLY A 148 6.45 -17.87 -15.11
CA GLY A 148 5.22 -17.54 -15.82
C GLY A 148 4.17 -16.90 -14.90
N ALA A 149 4.01 -17.42 -13.67
CA ALA A 149 3.11 -16.84 -12.67
C ALA A 149 3.52 -15.40 -12.32
N THR A 150 4.81 -15.13 -12.16
CA THR A 150 5.34 -13.79 -11.87
C THR A 150 5.02 -12.80 -12.99
N ILE A 151 5.26 -13.19 -14.26
CA ILE A 151 4.94 -12.33 -15.42
C ILE A 151 3.44 -12.08 -15.52
N PHE A 152 2.62 -13.13 -15.34
CA PHE A 152 1.17 -13.00 -15.36
C PHE A 152 0.66 -12.05 -14.27
N LEU A 153 1.12 -12.23 -13.03
CA LEU A 153 0.74 -11.38 -11.90
C LEU A 153 1.18 -9.93 -12.11
N ALA A 154 2.41 -9.69 -12.55
CA ALA A 154 2.90 -8.35 -12.85
C ALA A 154 2.04 -7.64 -13.91
N THR A 155 1.69 -8.35 -14.97
CA THR A 155 0.81 -7.83 -16.04
C THR A 155 -0.60 -7.54 -15.50
N MET A 156 -1.18 -8.46 -14.75
CA MET A 156 -2.50 -8.31 -14.13
C MET A 156 -2.54 -7.11 -13.18
N MET A 157 -1.52 -6.93 -12.33
CA MET A 157 -1.40 -5.79 -11.43
C MET A 157 -1.28 -4.47 -12.19
N PHE A 158 -0.48 -4.43 -13.25
CA PHE A 158 -0.32 -3.23 -14.08
C PHE A 158 -1.63 -2.83 -14.76
N VAL A 159 -2.35 -3.77 -15.37
CA VAL A 159 -3.65 -3.53 -15.99
C VAL A 159 -4.68 -3.08 -14.96
N SER A 160 -4.70 -3.72 -13.77
CA SER A 160 -5.59 -3.35 -12.68
C SER A 160 -5.33 -1.93 -12.17
N LEU A 161 -4.07 -1.53 -12.08
CA LEU A 161 -3.69 -0.17 -11.68
C LEU A 161 -4.14 0.88 -12.70
N LEU A 162 -4.02 0.59 -14.02
CA LEU A 162 -4.53 1.44 -15.08
C LEU A 162 -6.04 1.60 -14.99
N ALA A 163 -6.78 0.49 -14.87
CA ALA A 163 -8.24 0.50 -14.79
C ALA A 163 -8.74 1.21 -13.53
N MET A 164 -8.08 1.01 -12.38
CA MET A 164 -8.42 1.68 -11.12
C MET A 164 -8.22 3.19 -11.18
N THR A 165 -7.10 3.66 -11.75
CA THR A 165 -6.77 5.09 -11.83
C THR A 165 -7.46 5.80 -12.99
N GLY A 166 -7.94 5.06 -13.99
CA GLY A 166 -8.52 5.60 -15.22
C GLY A 166 -7.50 6.37 -16.08
N LYS A 167 -6.21 6.10 -15.89
CA LYS A 167 -5.13 6.72 -16.66
C LYS A 167 -4.74 5.82 -17.83
N THR A 168 -4.30 6.44 -18.92
CA THR A 168 -3.70 5.72 -20.04
C THR A 168 -2.23 5.39 -19.73
N VAL A 169 -1.69 4.38 -20.42
CA VAL A 169 -0.26 3.98 -20.28
C VAL A 169 0.67 5.18 -20.47
N ASN A 170 0.45 5.99 -21.50
CA ASN A 170 1.26 7.18 -21.77
C ASN A 170 1.23 8.19 -20.62
N SER A 171 0.05 8.44 -20.04
CA SER A 171 -0.09 9.34 -18.89
C SER A 171 0.59 8.80 -17.63
N MET A 172 0.66 7.49 -17.46
CA MET A 172 1.39 6.87 -16.35
C MET A 172 2.91 6.96 -16.56
N LEU A 173 3.39 6.70 -17.77
CA LEU A 173 4.80 6.83 -18.12
C LEU A 173 5.30 8.27 -17.95
N GLU A 174 4.52 9.27 -18.38
CA GLU A 174 4.85 10.68 -18.13
C GLU A 174 4.88 11.02 -16.63
N SER A 175 3.93 10.49 -15.86
CA SER A 175 3.87 10.71 -14.42
C SER A 175 5.05 10.06 -13.70
N ALA A 176 5.42 8.84 -14.09
CA ALA A 176 6.59 8.13 -13.57
C ALA A 176 7.89 8.86 -13.96
N GLY A 177 8.02 9.30 -15.21
CA GLY A 177 9.16 10.08 -15.68
C GLY A 177 9.35 11.40 -14.92
N LYS A 178 8.25 12.10 -14.62
CA LYS A 178 8.27 13.31 -13.79
C LYS A 178 8.70 13.03 -12.36
N LEU A 179 8.22 11.93 -11.76
CA LEU A 179 8.62 11.53 -10.40
C LEU A 179 10.10 11.17 -10.32
N VAL A 180 10.59 10.39 -11.28
CA VAL A 180 12.01 10.05 -11.37
C VAL A 180 12.86 11.31 -11.61
N GLY A 181 12.46 12.17 -12.55
CA GLY A 181 13.17 13.42 -12.85
C GLY A 181 13.21 14.38 -11.65
N THR A 182 12.10 14.52 -10.92
CA THR A 182 12.06 15.34 -9.69
C THR A 182 12.84 14.71 -8.54
N GLY A 183 12.81 13.38 -8.41
CA GLY A 183 13.59 12.64 -7.41
C GLY A 183 15.09 12.80 -7.63
N VAL A 184 15.55 12.56 -8.86
CA VAL A 184 16.98 12.74 -9.26
C VAL A 184 17.40 14.21 -9.11
N GLY A 185 16.56 15.16 -9.51
CA GLY A 185 16.86 16.59 -9.36
C GLY A 185 16.98 17.03 -7.90
N LYS A 186 16.12 16.50 -6.99
CA LYS A 186 16.24 16.77 -5.56
C LYS A 186 17.50 16.15 -4.95
N SER A 187 17.82 14.91 -5.32
CA SER A 187 19.02 14.23 -4.84
C SER A 187 20.30 14.96 -5.29
N LEU A 188 20.35 15.43 -6.53
CA LEU A 188 21.48 16.20 -7.05
C LEU A 188 21.62 17.56 -6.34
N ARG A 189 20.51 18.26 -6.06
CA ARG A 189 20.55 19.52 -5.29
C ARG A 189 21.03 19.30 -3.86
N LEU A 190 20.57 18.25 -3.18
CA LEU A 190 21.04 17.90 -1.84
C LEU A 190 22.53 17.56 -1.85
N PHE A 191 23.00 16.79 -2.83
CA PHE A 191 24.41 16.46 -2.98
C PHE A 191 25.29 17.70 -3.23
N ASN A 192 24.85 18.62 -4.09
CA ASN A 192 25.56 19.86 -4.34
C ASN A 192 25.58 20.78 -3.10
N ASN A 193 24.47 20.88 -2.37
CA ASN A 193 24.42 21.63 -1.10
C ASN A 193 25.35 21.04 -0.04
N LEU A 194 25.41 19.70 0.08
CA LEU A 194 26.36 19.05 0.98
C LEU A 194 27.80 19.31 0.59
N LYS A 195 28.10 19.29 -0.71
CA LYS A 195 29.43 19.57 -1.23
C LYS A 195 29.88 21.02 -0.92
N THR A 196 29.00 22.01 -1.07
CA THR A 196 29.28 23.40 -0.69
C THR A 196 29.51 23.55 0.79
N VAL A 197 28.64 22.99 1.64
CA VAL A 197 28.81 23.05 3.09
C VAL A 197 30.10 22.38 3.55
N CYS A 198 30.42 21.20 3.01
CA CYS A 198 31.69 20.54 3.32
C CYS A 198 32.89 21.35 2.85
N GLY A 199 32.80 22.02 1.69
CA GLY A 199 33.87 22.92 1.20
C GLY A 199 34.12 24.10 2.16
N GLU A 200 33.05 24.80 2.57
CA GLU A 200 33.14 25.91 3.54
C GLU A 200 33.73 25.46 4.88
N TRP A 201 33.37 24.28 5.36
CA TRP A 201 33.96 23.72 6.59
C TRP A 201 35.43 23.41 6.46
N ILE A 202 35.89 22.87 5.31
CA ILE A 202 37.29 22.56 5.06
C ILE A 202 38.09 23.86 4.99
N ASP A 203 37.59 24.88 4.30
CA ASP A 203 38.25 26.20 4.19
C ASP A 203 38.36 26.88 5.57
N THR A 204 37.29 26.79 6.41
CA THR A 204 37.32 27.34 7.76
C THR A 204 38.37 26.65 8.66
N ILE A 205 38.48 25.32 8.56
CA ILE A 205 39.50 24.56 9.30
C ILE A 205 40.92 24.89 8.83
N LEU A 206 41.12 25.06 7.51
CA LEU A 206 42.39 25.42 6.94
C LEU A 206 42.84 26.84 7.35
N GLU A 207 41.93 27.81 7.42
CA GLU A 207 42.19 29.14 7.92
C GLU A 207 42.53 29.16 9.41
N ALA A 208 41.76 28.41 10.22
CA ALA A 208 42.04 28.26 11.66
C ALA A 208 43.43 27.62 11.91
N SER A 209 43.83 26.67 11.06
CA SER A 209 45.14 26.00 11.14
C SER A 209 46.31 26.90 10.70
N LYS A 210 46.08 27.93 9.92
CA LYS A 210 47.10 28.91 9.53
C LYS A 210 47.28 30.06 10.53
N ALA A 211 46.28 30.25 11.40
CA ALA A 211 46.31 31.31 12.41
C ALA A 211 46.87 30.84 13.77
N ALA A 212 47.09 29.54 13.96
CA ALA A 212 47.77 28.92 15.09
C ALA A 212 49.25 28.62 14.78
#